data_99b94410d78ffe02d965d84e2e4b228f
#
_entry.id   99b94410d78ffe02d965d84e2e4b228f
#
_cell.length_a   1.000
_cell.length_b   1.000
_cell.length_c   1.000
_cell.angle_alpha   90.00
_cell.angle_beta   90.00
_cell.angle_gamma   90.00
#
_symmetry.space_group_name_H-M   'P 1'
#
loop_
_entity.id
_entity.type
_entity.pdbx_description
1 polymer ?
#
loop_
_entity_poly.entity_id
_entity_poly.type
_entity_poly.pdbx_seq_one_letter_code
_entity_poly.pdbx_strand_id
1 'polypeptide(L)'
;MSQKKFYLLQVNDALFPIGAYSHSQGLETYIQNGIVHDEKTAEEYIKNKIKWNFATTELLSVKLAYESAEAERLEELEELEEILEASRIPMEQRDAVRKMGSRFVKTIEKLDLEINETGIYKEYVTARKGKNISHSCVYGVFCSALGIELEEALEHYLYAQTSAMVT
;
A
#
# COMPACT_ATOMS: atom_id res chain seq x y z
N MET A 1 -23.88 -3.15 6.30
CA MET A 1 -22.50 -2.74 6.00
C MET A 1 -22.48 -2.16 4.59
N SER A 2 -21.84 -1.00 4.37
CA SER A 2 -21.81 -0.41 3.02
C SER A 2 -20.93 -1.25 2.08
N GLN A 3 -21.25 -1.27 0.79
CA GLN A 3 -20.46 -1.98 -0.22
C GLN A 3 -18.98 -1.56 -0.21
N LYS A 4 -18.71 -0.27 0.01
CA LYS A 4 -17.35 0.29 0.16
C LYS A 4 -16.54 -0.41 1.25
N LYS A 5 -17.16 -0.72 2.39
CA LYS A 5 -16.49 -1.39 3.50
C LYS A 5 -16.11 -2.83 3.16
N PHE A 6 -16.89 -3.53 2.35
CA PHE A 6 -16.52 -4.84 1.84
C PHE A 6 -15.27 -4.78 0.96
N TYR A 7 -15.19 -3.82 0.05
CA TYR A 7 -14.00 -3.65 -0.78
C TYR A 7 -12.77 -3.32 0.06
N LEU A 8 -12.91 -2.44 1.06
CA LEU A 8 -11.82 -2.10 1.98
C LEU A 8 -11.31 -3.35 2.72
N LEU A 9 -12.21 -4.16 3.27
CA LEU A 9 -11.86 -5.42 3.92
C LEU A 9 -11.19 -6.39 2.94
N GLN A 10 -11.73 -6.53 1.74
CA GLN A 10 -11.23 -7.45 0.73
C GLN A 10 -9.81 -7.11 0.29
N VAL A 11 -9.51 -5.84 0.01
CA VAL A 11 -8.17 -5.44 -0.47
C VAL A 11 -7.10 -5.49 0.61
N ASN A 12 -7.50 -5.52 1.89
CA ASN A 12 -6.61 -5.63 3.04
C ASN A 12 -6.57 -7.07 3.61
N ASP A 13 -7.30 -8.01 3.03
CA ASP A 13 -7.27 -9.41 3.44
C ASP A 13 -5.93 -10.06 3.08
N ALA A 14 -5.40 -10.91 3.97
CA ALA A 14 -4.15 -11.62 3.75
C ALA A 14 -4.16 -12.52 2.51
N LEU A 15 -5.33 -12.99 2.08
CA LEU A 15 -5.53 -13.80 0.89
C LEU A 15 -5.74 -12.97 -0.38
N PHE A 16 -5.79 -11.64 -0.29
CA PHE A 16 -5.90 -10.80 -1.47
C PHE A 16 -4.66 -11.00 -2.36
N PRO A 17 -4.81 -11.29 -3.68
CA PRO A 17 -3.75 -11.89 -4.48
C PRO A 17 -2.71 -10.87 -4.97
N ILE A 18 -2.17 -10.04 -4.10
CA ILE A 18 -1.10 -9.08 -4.39
C ILE A 18 0.29 -9.57 -3.96
N GLY A 19 0.36 -10.63 -3.14
CA GLY A 19 1.60 -11.19 -2.65
C GLY A 19 2.22 -10.42 -1.48
N ALA A 20 1.43 -9.67 -0.71
CA ALA A 20 1.87 -8.93 0.47
C ALA A 20 2.34 -9.85 1.60
N TYR A 21 1.78 -11.04 1.69
CA TYR A 21 1.99 -12.02 2.75
C TYR A 21 3.42 -12.61 2.82
N SER A 22 4.22 -12.47 1.79
CA SER A 22 5.55 -13.11 1.71
C SER A 22 6.71 -12.24 2.23
N HIS A 23 6.43 -11.09 2.83
CA HIS A 23 7.47 -10.15 3.24
C HIS A 23 7.44 -9.86 4.73
N SER A 24 8.35 -10.51 5.49
CA SER A 24 8.56 -10.25 6.92
C SER A 24 9.09 -8.84 7.24
N GLN A 25 9.29 -8.02 6.23
CA GLN A 25 9.83 -6.64 6.36
C GLN A 25 11.19 -6.58 7.08
N GLY A 26 11.95 -7.67 7.05
CA GLY A 26 13.24 -7.82 7.70
C GLY A 26 13.20 -8.47 9.09
N LEU A 27 12.02 -8.73 9.67
CA LEU A 27 11.89 -9.32 11.00
C LEU A 27 12.62 -10.66 11.11
N GLU A 28 12.54 -11.54 10.12
CA GLU A 28 13.24 -12.82 10.11
C GLU A 28 14.77 -12.67 10.28
N THR A 29 15.37 -11.68 9.61
CA THR A 29 16.81 -11.41 9.73
C THR A 29 17.17 -10.98 11.15
N TYR A 30 16.34 -10.16 11.81
CA TYR A 30 16.55 -9.74 13.19
C TYR A 30 16.39 -10.90 14.18
N ILE A 31 15.48 -11.83 13.92
CA ILE A 31 15.32 -13.06 14.70
C ILE A 31 16.55 -13.96 14.52
N GLN A 32 16.99 -14.20 13.28
CA GLN A 32 18.16 -15.04 12.99
C GLN A 32 19.45 -14.50 13.63
N ASN A 33 19.57 -13.16 13.70
CA ASN A 33 20.72 -12.51 14.35
C ASN A 33 20.58 -12.40 15.88
N GLY A 34 19.50 -12.94 16.48
CA GLY A 34 19.26 -12.90 17.92
C GLY A 34 18.95 -11.53 18.50
N ILE A 35 18.65 -10.54 17.64
CA ILE A 35 18.26 -9.19 18.04
C ILE A 35 16.81 -9.18 18.55
N VAL A 36 15.94 -9.89 17.84
CA VAL A 36 14.57 -10.18 18.27
C VAL A 36 14.54 -11.62 18.77
N HIS A 37 14.32 -11.83 20.06
CA HIS A 37 14.40 -13.13 20.70
C HIS A 37 13.33 -13.38 21.77
N ASP A 38 12.51 -12.37 22.08
CA ASP A 38 11.38 -12.45 23.03
C ASP A 38 10.27 -11.48 22.65
N GLU A 39 9.16 -11.53 23.37
CA GLU A 39 7.98 -10.68 23.14
C GLU A 39 8.33 -9.18 23.24
N LYS A 40 9.15 -8.80 24.20
CA LYS A 40 9.53 -7.39 24.43
C LYS A 40 10.36 -6.84 23.27
N THR A 41 11.35 -7.58 22.80
CA THR A 41 12.19 -7.18 21.65
C THR A 41 11.40 -7.20 20.34
N ALA A 42 10.43 -8.10 20.19
CA ALA A 42 9.51 -8.11 19.06
C ALA A 42 8.59 -6.89 19.07
N GLU A 43 8.01 -6.55 20.21
CA GLU A 43 7.17 -5.35 20.38
C GLU A 43 7.95 -4.08 20.06
N GLU A 44 9.18 -3.95 20.54
CA GLU A 44 10.06 -2.82 20.26
C GLU A 44 10.37 -2.70 18.77
N TYR A 45 10.68 -3.82 18.10
CA TYR A 45 10.91 -3.85 16.66
C TYR A 45 9.69 -3.34 15.90
N ILE A 46 8.49 -3.86 16.22
CA ILE A 46 7.23 -3.47 15.56
C ILE A 46 6.94 -1.98 15.77
N LYS A 47 7.05 -1.48 17.01
CA LYS A 47 6.87 -0.06 17.33
C LYS A 47 7.81 0.85 16.53
N ASN A 48 9.08 0.49 16.46
CA ASN A 48 10.07 1.23 15.70
C ASN A 48 9.80 1.19 14.19
N LYS A 49 9.41 0.04 13.68
CA LYS A 49 9.04 -0.13 12.26
C LYS A 49 7.83 0.73 11.89
N ILE A 50 6.80 0.76 12.72
CA ILE A 50 5.62 1.61 12.50
C ILE A 50 6.01 3.08 12.55
N LYS A 51 6.71 3.51 13.60
CA LYS A 51 7.01 4.91 13.87
C LYS A 51 7.97 5.53 12.84
N TRP A 52 9.02 4.80 12.48
CA TRP A 52 10.13 5.35 11.70
C TRP A 52 10.16 4.93 10.24
N ASN A 53 9.35 3.93 9.86
CA ASN A 53 9.27 3.47 8.49
C ASN A 53 7.85 3.58 7.92
N PHE A 54 6.87 2.86 8.48
CA PHE A 54 5.53 2.89 7.90
C PHE A 54 4.90 4.28 7.94
N ALA A 55 5.02 5.00 9.06
CA ALA A 55 4.44 6.34 9.18
C ALA A 55 5.02 7.34 8.19
N THR A 56 6.34 7.28 7.95
CA THR A 56 7.07 8.27 7.12
C THR A 56 7.18 7.89 5.64
N THR A 57 6.89 6.65 5.29
CA THR A 57 6.94 6.17 3.90
C THR A 57 5.58 5.65 3.44
N GLU A 58 5.15 4.50 3.92
CA GLU A 58 3.98 3.82 3.38
C GLU A 58 2.67 4.57 3.67
N LEU A 59 2.40 4.92 4.94
CA LEU A 59 1.18 5.64 5.31
C LEU A 59 1.17 7.07 4.77
N LEU A 60 2.33 7.74 4.76
CA LEU A 60 2.45 9.06 4.14
C LEU A 60 2.15 8.99 2.64
N SER A 61 2.63 7.97 1.94
CA SER A 61 2.34 7.77 0.52
C SER A 61 0.87 7.50 0.26
N VAL A 62 0.22 6.67 1.10
CA VAL A 62 -1.23 6.44 1.02
C VAL A 62 -1.99 7.75 1.19
N LYS A 63 -1.63 8.54 2.22
CA LYS A 63 -2.28 9.83 2.49
C LYS A 63 -2.12 10.80 1.32
N LEU A 64 -0.91 11.03 0.86
CA LEU A 64 -0.64 11.97 -0.25
C LEU A 64 -1.35 11.55 -1.53
N ALA A 65 -1.32 10.25 -1.86
CA ALA A 65 -2.02 9.73 -3.03
C ALA A 65 -3.54 9.88 -2.90
N TYR A 66 -4.09 9.64 -1.71
CA TYR A 66 -5.51 9.85 -1.43
C TYR A 66 -5.92 11.31 -1.64
N GLU A 67 -5.19 12.26 -1.00
CA GLU A 67 -5.48 13.71 -1.07
C GLU A 67 -5.32 14.25 -2.49
N SER A 68 -4.30 13.81 -3.24
CA SER A 68 -4.13 14.20 -4.64
C SER A 68 -5.24 13.63 -5.54
N ALA A 69 -5.68 12.39 -5.27
CA ALA A 69 -6.80 11.79 -5.99
C ALA A 69 -8.14 12.49 -5.69
N GLU A 70 -8.41 12.82 -4.41
CA GLU A 70 -9.60 13.56 -4.00
C GLU A 70 -9.67 14.95 -4.65
N ALA A 71 -8.52 15.57 -4.86
CA ALA A 71 -8.40 16.86 -5.55
C ALA A 71 -8.27 16.74 -7.09
N GLU A 72 -8.38 15.53 -7.66
CA GLU A 72 -8.23 15.24 -9.10
C GLU A 72 -6.90 15.72 -9.71
N ARG A 73 -5.81 15.69 -8.92
CA ARG A 73 -4.49 16.18 -9.33
C ARG A 73 -3.59 15.04 -9.81
N LEU A 74 -3.77 14.63 -11.06
CA LEU A 74 -3.02 13.54 -11.67
C LEU A 74 -1.50 13.79 -11.69
N GLU A 75 -1.07 15.02 -11.96
CA GLU A 75 0.36 15.37 -12.03
C GLU A 75 1.07 15.12 -10.69
N GLU A 76 0.42 15.44 -9.56
CA GLU A 76 0.96 15.17 -8.23
C GLU A 76 1.07 13.67 -7.94
N LEU A 77 0.13 12.85 -8.44
CA LEU A 77 0.20 11.40 -8.33
C LEU A 77 1.39 10.83 -9.12
N GLU A 78 1.66 11.34 -10.31
CA GLU A 78 2.81 10.93 -11.10
C GLU A 78 4.13 11.36 -10.43
N GLU A 79 4.22 12.58 -9.90
CA GLU A 79 5.39 13.08 -9.17
C GLU A 79 5.65 12.24 -7.91
N LEU A 80 4.60 11.92 -7.14
CA LEU A 80 4.71 11.07 -5.94
C LEU A 80 5.28 9.69 -6.28
N GLU A 81 4.84 9.06 -7.37
CA GLU A 81 5.38 7.78 -7.82
C GLU A 81 6.87 7.87 -8.18
N GLU A 82 7.30 8.92 -8.86
CA GLU A 82 8.71 9.11 -9.21
C GLU A 82 9.58 9.34 -7.95
N ILE A 83 9.08 10.10 -6.97
CA ILE A 83 9.76 10.31 -5.68
C ILE A 83 9.90 8.98 -4.93
N LEU A 84 8.84 8.19 -4.87
CA LEU A 84 8.86 6.89 -4.18
C LEU A 84 9.77 5.88 -4.86
N GLU A 85 9.80 5.88 -6.18
CA GLU A 85 10.71 5.05 -6.96
C GLU A 85 12.17 5.41 -6.69
N ALA A 86 12.49 6.71 -6.69
CA ALA A 86 13.84 7.21 -6.42
C ALA A 86 14.29 6.98 -4.97
N SER A 87 13.37 7.04 -4.01
CA SER A 87 13.67 6.91 -2.57
C SER A 87 13.96 5.47 -2.12
N ARG A 88 13.48 4.47 -2.85
CA ARG A 88 13.68 3.06 -2.49
C ARG A 88 14.99 2.52 -3.03
N ILE A 89 16.05 2.60 -2.23
CA ILE A 89 17.41 2.20 -2.61
C ILE A 89 17.54 0.68 -2.81
N PRO A 90 17.05 -0.22 -1.91
CA PRO A 90 17.19 -1.66 -2.10
C PRO A 90 16.35 -2.17 -3.29
N MET A 91 17.01 -2.82 -4.25
CA MET A 91 16.35 -3.35 -5.46
C MET A 91 15.23 -4.33 -5.14
N GLU A 92 15.43 -5.22 -4.17
CA GLU A 92 14.43 -6.21 -3.76
C GLU A 92 13.15 -5.57 -3.23
N GLN A 93 13.28 -4.49 -2.43
CA GLN A 93 12.12 -3.75 -1.93
C GLN A 93 11.38 -3.03 -3.06
N ARG A 94 12.10 -2.42 -4.00
CA ARG A 94 11.50 -1.80 -5.18
C ARG A 94 10.69 -2.80 -6.00
N ASP A 95 11.28 -3.95 -6.30
CA ASP A 95 10.64 -5.00 -7.09
C ASP A 95 9.41 -5.59 -6.38
N ALA A 96 9.47 -5.76 -5.06
CA ALA A 96 8.32 -6.20 -4.26
C ALA A 96 7.15 -5.23 -4.35
N VAL A 97 7.40 -3.94 -4.12
CA VAL A 97 6.36 -2.89 -4.16
C VAL A 97 5.75 -2.74 -5.55
N ARG A 98 6.57 -2.79 -6.61
CA ARG A 98 6.11 -2.75 -8.01
C ARG A 98 5.22 -3.95 -8.35
N LYS A 99 5.62 -5.15 -7.93
CA LYS A 99 4.83 -6.38 -8.13
C LYS A 99 3.49 -6.29 -7.41
N MET A 100 3.48 -5.81 -6.16
CA MET A 100 2.26 -5.64 -5.38
C MET A 100 1.31 -4.63 -6.03
N GLY A 101 1.80 -3.44 -6.41
CA GLY A 101 1.00 -2.42 -7.07
C GLY A 101 0.42 -2.90 -8.41
N SER A 102 1.25 -3.53 -9.25
CA SER A 102 0.79 -4.08 -10.53
C SER A 102 -0.26 -5.19 -10.36
N ARG A 103 -0.10 -6.05 -9.35
CA ARG A 103 -1.08 -7.11 -9.06
C ARG A 103 -2.37 -6.53 -8.49
N PHE A 104 -2.27 -5.47 -7.67
CA PHE A 104 -3.43 -4.76 -7.16
C PHE A 104 -4.29 -4.25 -8.31
N VAL A 105 -3.71 -3.48 -9.24
CA VAL A 105 -4.42 -2.98 -10.43
C VAL A 105 -5.08 -4.12 -11.20
N LYS A 106 -4.32 -5.16 -11.55
CA LYS A 106 -4.85 -6.32 -12.32
C LYS A 106 -5.98 -7.05 -11.61
N THR A 107 -6.00 -7.03 -10.28
CA THR A 107 -7.07 -7.66 -9.49
C THR A 107 -8.30 -6.77 -9.45
N ILE A 108 -8.12 -5.46 -9.24
CA ILE A 108 -9.22 -4.49 -9.26
C ILE A 108 -9.88 -4.38 -10.65
N GLU A 109 -9.10 -4.45 -11.73
CA GLU A 109 -9.63 -4.45 -13.11
C GLU A 109 -10.59 -5.62 -13.40
N LYS A 110 -10.51 -6.72 -12.64
CA LYS A 110 -11.43 -7.87 -12.78
C LYS A 110 -12.74 -7.68 -12.03
N LEU A 111 -12.84 -6.68 -11.18
CA LEU A 111 -14.04 -6.35 -10.45
C LEU A 111 -14.89 -5.39 -11.29
N ASP A 112 -16.19 -5.59 -11.26
CA ASP A 112 -17.16 -4.69 -11.93
C ASP A 112 -17.35 -3.42 -11.09
N LEU A 113 -16.38 -2.50 -11.19
CA LEU A 113 -16.34 -1.25 -10.46
C LEU A 113 -16.32 -0.06 -11.43
N GLU A 114 -17.16 0.94 -11.17
CA GLU A 114 -17.24 2.17 -11.97
C GLU A 114 -15.88 2.89 -12.07
N ILE A 115 -15.06 2.83 -11.02
CA ILE A 115 -13.71 3.42 -11.02
C ILE A 115 -12.76 2.85 -12.08
N ASN A 116 -13.04 1.66 -12.59
CA ASN A 116 -12.27 1.06 -13.68
C ASN A 116 -12.57 1.70 -15.05
N GLU A 117 -13.68 2.39 -15.17
CA GLU A 117 -14.17 2.97 -16.42
C GLU A 117 -13.96 4.49 -16.49
N THR A 118 -14.11 5.18 -15.35
CA THR A 118 -14.08 6.64 -15.29
C THR A 118 -13.38 7.17 -14.04
N GLY A 119 -13.04 8.48 -14.05
CA GLY A 119 -12.51 9.21 -12.91
C GLY A 119 -11.03 9.01 -12.65
N ILE A 120 -10.56 9.61 -11.57
CA ILE A 120 -9.13 9.75 -11.24
C ILE A 120 -8.40 8.41 -11.14
N TYR A 121 -9.05 7.33 -10.65
CA TYR A 121 -8.43 6.01 -10.60
C TYR A 121 -8.10 5.49 -12.00
N LYS A 122 -9.06 5.60 -12.94
CA LYS A 122 -8.86 5.20 -14.34
C LYS A 122 -7.77 6.03 -15.03
N GLU A 123 -7.78 7.32 -14.81
CA GLU A 123 -6.78 8.23 -15.37
C GLU A 123 -5.38 7.91 -14.86
N TYR A 124 -5.23 7.73 -13.54
CA TYR A 124 -3.98 7.37 -12.90
C TYR A 124 -3.44 6.02 -13.42
N VAL A 125 -4.26 4.97 -13.44
CA VAL A 125 -3.83 3.65 -13.95
C VAL A 125 -3.43 3.73 -15.42
N THR A 126 -4.14 4.54 -16.21
CA THR A 126 -3.84 4.74 -17.63
C THR A 126 -2.52 5.49 -17.82
N ALA A 127 -2.27 6.55 -17.07
CA ALA A 127 -1.03 7.34 -17.13
C ALA A 127 0.20 6.52 -16.67
N ARG A 128 -0.01 5.55 -15.78
CA ARG A 128 1.05 4.65 -15.30
C ARG A 128 1.21 3.37 -16.14
N LYS A 129 0.48 3.22 -17.22
CA LYS A 129 0.59 2.04 -18.11
C LYS A 129 2.01 1.92 -18.67
N GLY A 130 2.65 0.77 -18.40
CA GLY A 130 4.04 0.52 -18.77
C GLY A 130 5.09 1.14 -17.83
N LYS A 131 4.66 1.86 -16.81
CA LYS A 131 5.49 2.38 -15.74
C LYS A 131 5.28 1.59 -14.45
N ASN A 132 6.10 1.86 -13.42
CA ASN A 132 5.91 1.27 -12.11
C ASN A 132 4.73 1.93 -11.37
N ILE A 133 4.02 1.13 -10.59
CA ILE A 133 2.95 1.56 -9.70
C ILE A 133 3.27 1.07 -8.29
N SER A 134 3.35 1.98 -7.33
CA SER A 134 3.54 1.67 -5.93
C SER A 134 2.23 1.21 -5.29
N HIS A 135 2.28 0.14 -4.49
CA HIS A 135 1.07 -0.37 -3.82
C HIS A 135 0.41 0.69 -2.92
N SER A 136 1.20 1.44 -2.16
CA SER A 136 0.68 2.51 -1.29
C SER A 136 -0.04 3.61 -2.08
N CYS A 137 0.50 4.04 -3.23
CA CYS A 137 -0.15 5.04 -4.07
C CYS A 137 -1.46 4.52 -4.65
N VAL A 138 -1.45 3.38 -5.34
CA VAL A 138 -2.66 2.85 -5.97
C VAL A 138 -3.75 2.52 -4.95
N TYR A 139 -3.38 2.09 -3.75
CA TYR A 139 -4.32 1.88 -2.65
C TYR A 139 -4.96 3.20 -2.19
N GLY A 140 -4.17 4.27 -2.02
CA GLY A 140 -4.67 5.60 -1.66
C GLY A 140 -5.65 6.14 -2.71
N VAL A 141 -5.29 6.07 -3.99
CA VAL A 141 -6.15 6.47 -5.11
C VAL A 141 -7.44 5.63 -5.17
N PHE A 142 -7.34 4.32 -4.97
CA PHE A 142 -8.49 3.42 -4.92
C PHE A 142 -9.46 3.78 -3.80
N CYS A 143 -8.96 4.01 -2.58
CA CYS A 143 -9.79 4.37 -1.43
C CYS A 143 -10.50 5.72 -1.66
N SER A 144 -9.79 6.72 -2.17
CA SER A 144 -10.36 8.04 -2.52
C SER A 144 -11.45 7.90 -3.59
N ALA A 145 -11.17 7.20 -4.69
CA ALA A 145 -12.12 7.00 -5.79
C ALA A 145 -13.42 6.28 -5.35
N LEU A 146 -13.33 5.38 -4.37
CA LEU A 146 -14.49 4.72 -3.77
C LEU A 146 -15.17 5.58 -2.68
N GLY A 147 -14.60 6.72 -2.30
CA GLY A 147 -15.08 7.56 -1.21
C GLY A 147 -15.05 6.84 0.14
N ILE A 148 -13.99 6.07 0.38
CA ILE A 148 -13.65 5.51 1.69
C ILE A 148 -12.94 6.60 2.48
N GLU A 149 -13.32 6.80 3.74
CA GLU A 149 -12.71 7.83 4.58
C GLU A 149 -11.20 7.58 4.77
N LEU A 150 -10.39 8.65 4.72
CA LEU A 150 -8.93 8.54 4.79
C LEU A 150 -8.45 7.84 6.06
N GLU A 151 -9.04 8.15 7.22
CA GLU A 151 -8.68 7.53 8.50
C GLU A 151 -8.92 6.02 8.45
N GLU A 152 -10.09 5.59 7.97
CA GLU A 152 -10.43 4.17 7.82
C GLU A 152 -9.47 3.47 6.83
N ALA A 153 -9.12 4.12 5.73
CA ALA A 153 -8.16 3.61 4.76
C ALA A 153 -6.76 3.40 5.39
N LEU A 154 -6.26 4.39 6.15
CA LEU A 154 -4.95 4.33 6.82
C LEU A 154 -4.91 3.26 7.91
N GLU A 155 -5.95 3.13 8.73
CA GLU A 155 -6.04 2.11 9.78
C GLU A 155 -6.01 0.70 9.19
N HIS A 156 -6.80 0.43 8.16
CA HIS A 156 -6.83 -0.87 7.50
C HIS A 156 -5.52 -1.20 6.79
N TYR A 157 -4.90 -0.22 6.14
CA TYR A 157 -3.60 -0.41 5.51
C TYR A 157 -2.53 -0.76 6.54
N LEU A 158 -2.46 0.00 7.65
CA LEU A 158 -1.51 -0.26 8.73
C LEU A 158 -1.72 -1.65 9.34
N TYR A 159 -2.97 -2.03 9.60
CA TYR A 159 -3.31 -3.36 10.09
C TYR A 159 -2.81 -4.46 9.15
N ALA A 160 -3.10 -4.35 7.86
CA ALA A 160 -2.68 -5.34 6.87
C ALA A 160 -1.16 -5.47 6.78
N GLN A 161 -0.42 -4.34 6.78
CA GLN A 161 1.04 -4.34 6.73
C GLN A 161 1.65 -4.93 8.01
N THR A 162 1.11 -4.59 9.17
CA THR A 162 1.59 -5.11 10.46
C THR A 162 1.29 -6.60 10.61
N SER A 163 0.09 -7.03 10.23
CA SER A 163 -0.32 -8.44 10.24
C SER A 163 0.59 -9.28 9.34
N ALA A 164 0.86 -8.82 8.11
CA ALA A 164 1.76 -9.52 7.18
C ALA A 164 3.20 -9.63 7.69
N MET A 165 3.65 -8.70 8.53
CA MET A 165 4.99 -8.72 9.11
C MET A 165 5.16 -9.78 10.20
N VAL A 166 4.09 -10.07 10.98
CA VAL A 166 4.16 -10.93 12.17
C VAL A 166 3.59 -12.35 11.95
N THR A 167 3.06 -12.62 10.77
CA THR A 167 2.53 -13.93 10.39
C THR A 167 3.56 -14.75 9.63
#